data_28621dbcc88dd32e06021c7a8504bad8
#
_entry.id   28621dbcc88dd32e06021c7a8504bad8
#
_cell.length_a   1.000
_cell.length_b   1.000
_cell.length_c   1.000
_cell.angle_alpha   90.00
_cell.angle_beta   90.00
_cell.angle_gamma   90.00
#
_symmetry.space_group_name_H-M   'P 1'
#
loop_
_entity.id
_entity.type
_entity.pdbx_description
1 polymer ?
#
loop_
_entity_poly.entity_id
_entity_poly.type
_entity_poly.pdbx_seq_one_letter_code
_entity_poly.pdbx_strand_id
1 'polypeptide(L)'
;MGKEVMFDYSKAAGFVSAEEMANFKTTVMSAKETLLEKTGAGNDFLGWIDLPVDYDKAEFARIKKAAEKIQNDSDVLLVVGIGGSYLGARAAIEFLSHSFYNVLPKSVRKTPEIYFVGNSISSKYIHDLKDVLEGKDFSINIISKSGTTTEPAIAFRVFKEMLIEKYGKEEANKRIYATTDKAKGALKNLADEEGYEERLSLIHI
;
A
#
# COMPACT_ATOMS: atom_id res chain seq x y z
N MET A 1 -3.60 -19.49 -23.80
CA MET A 1 -2.15 -19.27 -23.72
C MET A 1 -1.90 -18.24 -22.62
N GLY A 2 -1.26 -18.63 -21.53
CA GLY A 2 -0.83 -17.70 -20.49
C GLY A 2 0.19 -16.71 -21.09
N LYS A 3 0.04 -15.43 -20.81
CA LYS A 3 1.04 -14.44 -21.19
C LYS A 3 2.21 -14.60 -20.23
N GLU A 4 3.36 -15.04 -20.72
CA GLU A 4 4.59 -15.10 -19.93
C GLU A 4 5.17 -13.69 -19.78
N VAL A 5 5.70 -13.39 -18.59
CA VAL A 5 6.47 -12.18 -18.37
C VAL A 5 7.87 -12.41 -18.93
N MET A 6 8.29 -11.56 -19.86
CA MET A 6 9.63 -11.61 -20.46
C MET A 6 10.43 -10.38 -20.06
N PHE A 7 11.71 -10.58 -19.80
CA PHE A 7 12.68 -9.51 -19.61
C PHE A 7 13.53 -9.35 -20.87
N ASP A 8 13.37 -8.26 -21.60
CA ASP A 8 14.12 -7.95 -22.80
C ASP A 8 15.19 -6.89 -22.51
N TYR A 9 16.47 -7.31 -22.54
CA TYR A 9 17.62 -6.44 -22.36
C TYR A 9 18.37 -6.16 -23.66
N SER A 10 17.83 -6.49 -24.83
CA SER A 10 18.50 -6.33 -26.13
C SER A 10 18.98 -4.91 -26.38
N LYS A 11 18.26 -3.90 -25.87
CA LYS A 11 18.64 -2.49 -25.98
C LYS A 11 19.86 -2.10 -25.12
N ALA A 12 20.19 -2.89 -24.10
CA ALA A 12 21.36 -2.68 -23.25
C ALA A 12 22.64 -3.37 -23.79
N ALA A 13 22.51 -4.27 -24.76
CA ALA A 13 23.62 -5.07 -25.29
C ALA A 13 24.77 -4.23 -25.93
N GLY A 14 24.52 -2.97 -26.29
CA GLY A 14 25.53 -2.03 -26.73
C GLY A 14 26.39 -1.43 -25.60
N PHE A 15 25.95 -1.55 -24.35
CA PHE A 15 26.59 -0.97 -23.16
C PHE A 15 27.25 -2.05 -22.26
N VAL A 16 26.76 -3.28 -22.35
CA VAL A 16 27.28 -4.42 -21.57
C VAL A 16 27.61 -5.57 -22.51
N SER A 17 28.87 -5.94 -22.54
CA SER A 17 29.37 -7.01 -23.41
C SER A 17 28.91 -8.40 -22.94
N ALA A 18 28.91 -9.36 -23.87
CA ALA A 18 28.61 -10.76 -23.53
C ALA A 18 29.65 -11.34 -22.55
N GLU A 19 30.90 -10.89 -22.58
CA GLU A 19 31.93 -11.29 -21.66
C GLU A 19 31.68 -10.77 -20.24
N GLU A 20 31.29 -9.51 -20.08
CA GLU A 20 30.92 -8.94 -18.80
C GLU A 20 29.72 -9.70 -18.21
N MET A 21 28.67 -9.96 -19.00
CA MET A 21 27.53 -10.76 -18.56
C MET A 21 27.93 -12.17 -18.11
N ALA A 22 28.84 -12.84 -18.84
CA ALA A 22 29.34 -14.16 -18.47
C ALA A 22 30.12 -14.13 -17.15
N ASN A 23 30.97 -13.11 -16.95
CA ASN A 23 31.77 -12.94 -15.73
C ASN A 23 30.87 -12.71 -14.48
N PHE A 24 29.76 -12.00 -14.62
CA PHE A 24 28.82 -11.79 -13.52
C PHE A 24 27.99 -13.02 -13.14
N LYS A 25 27.88 -14.01 -14.03
CA LYS A 25 26.99 -15.17 -13.81
C LYS A 25 27.28 -15.88 -12.48
N THR A 26 28.55 -16.15 -12.16
CA THR A 26 28.92 -16.84 -10.91
C THR A 26 28.54 -16.03 -9.68
N THR A 27 28.78 -14.71 -9.70
CA THR A 27 28.42 -13.80 -8.60
C THR A 27 26.89 -13.77 -8.39
N VAL A 28 26.13 -13.67 -9.46
CA VAL A 28 24.66 -13.65 -9.40
C VAL A 28 24.11 -14.98 -8.90
N MET A 29 24.66 -16.11 -9.34
CA MET A 29 24.23 -17.42 -8.85
C MET A 29 24.52 -17.61 -7.36
N SER A 30 25.70 -17.22 -6.89
CA SER A 30 26.03 -17.27 -5.46
C SER A 30 25.13 -16.37 -4.62
N ALA A 31 24.87 -15.15 -5.08
CA ALA A 31 23.94 -14.23 -4.40
C ALA A 31 22.51 -14.80 -4.34
N LYS A 32 22.04 -15.43 -5.44
CA LYS A 32 20.75 -16.10 -5.48
C LYS A 32 20.67 -17.25 -4.47
N GLU A 33 21.70 -18.10 -4.40
CA GLU A 33 21.76 -19.20 -3.42
C GLU A 33 21.70 -18.65 -2.00
N THR A 34 22.52 -17.66 -1.66
CA THR A 34 22.51 -16.99 -0.34
C THR A 34 21.12 -16.46 0.02
N LEU A 35 20.41 -15.86 -0.95
CA LEU A 35 19.07 -15.34 -0.77
C LEU A 35 18.05 -16.46 -0.51
N LEU A 36 18.07 -17.52 -1.33
CA LEU A 36 17.12 -18.62 -1.23
C LEU A 36 17.36 -19.50 0.01
N GLU A 37 18.61 -19.68 0.40
CA GLU A 37 18.99 -20.40 1.62
C GLU A 37 18.83 -19.54 2.89
N LYS A 38 18.52 -18.24 2.74
CA LYS A 38 18.32 -17.31 3.85
C LYS A 38 19.52 -17.20 4.79
N THR A 39 20.73 -17.28 4.24
CA THR A 39 22.01 -17.32 5.00
C THR A 39 22.74 -15.98 5.04
N GLY A 40 22.32 -15.00 4.23
CA GLY A 40 22.95 -13.70 4.13
C GLY A 40 22.55 -12.71 5.22
N ALA A 41 23.23 -11.56 5.26
CA ALA A 41 22.84 -10.45 6.12
C ALA A 41 21.43 -9.96 5.75
N GLY A 42 20.59 -9.72 6.78
CA GLY A 42 19.20 -9.32 6.59
C GLY A 42 18.23 -10.48 6.35
N ASN A 43 18.64 -11.71 6.63
CA ASN A 43 17.80 -12.89 6.51
C ASN A 43 16.51 -12.86 7.37
N ASP A 44 16.45 -12.01 8.41
CA ASP A 44 15.26 -11.76 9.21
C ASP A 44 14.12 -11.03 8.43
N PHE A 45 14.41 -10.53 7.23
CA PHE A 45 13.48 -9.73 6.40
C PHE A 45 13.17 -10.37 5.05
N LEU A 46 13.14 -11.70 4.98
CA LEU A 46 12.97 -12.47 3.73
C LEU A 46 11.59 -13.11 3.55
N GLY A 47 10.63 -12.80 4.41
CA GLY A 47 9.28 -13.38 4.31
C GLY A 47 8.55 -13.07 2.99
N TRP A 48 8.95 -12.02 2.30
CA TRP A 48 8.41 -11.65 0.98
C TRP A 48 8.72 -12.66 -0.13
N ILE A 49 9.77 -13.48 0.01
CA ILE A 49 10.19 -14.46 -1.02
C ILE A 49 9.09 -15.49 -1.26
N ASP A 50 8.53 -16.04 -0.18
CA ASP A 50 7.53 -17.10 -0.25
C ASP A 50 6.09 -16.57 -0.25
N LEU A 51 5.89 -15.28 0.06
CA LEU A 51 4.60 -14.64 0.21
C LEU A 51 3.63 -14.82 -0.97
N PRO A 52 4.06 -14.81 -2.24
CA PRO A 52 3.14 -15.02 -3.37
C PRO A 52 2.45 -16.38 -3.35
N VAL A 53 3.02 -17.36 -2.67
CA VAL A 53 2.50 -18.74 -2.57
C VAL A 53 2.00 -19.04 -1.17
N ASP A 54 2.77 -18.65 -0.15
CA ASP A 54 2.53 -18.95 1.26
C ASP A 54 2.09 -17.71 2.05
N TYR A 55 0.95 -17.15 1.65
CA TYR A 55 0.33 -16.03 2.37
C TYR A 55 -0.79 -16.52 3.31
N ASP A 56 -1.05 -15.76 4.37
CA ASP A 56 -2.17 -16.01 5.28
C ASP A 56 -3.52 -15.86 4.54
N LYS A 57 -4.17 -16.99 4.32
CA LYS A 57 -5.46 -17.06 3.60
C LYS A 57 -6.60 -16.41 4.40
N ALA A 58 -6.54 -16.45 5.73
CA ALA A 58 -7.54 -15.85 6.59
C ALA A 58 -7.42 -14.33 6.58
N GLU A 59 -6.19 -13.81 6.70
CA GLU A 59 -5.94 -12.38 6.58
C GLU A 59 -6.32 -11.85 5.19
N PHE A 60 -6.00 -12.58 4.13
CA PHE A 60 -6.41 -12.20 2.78
C PHE A 60 -7.95 -12.17 2.59
N ALA A 61 -8.66 -13.11 3.22
CA ALA A 61 -10.13 -13.07 3.23
C ALA A 61 -10.67 -11.85 3.99
N ARG A 62 -10.06 -11.46 5.10
CA ARG A 62 -10.38 -10.22 5.82
C ARG A 62 -10.15 -8.98 4.96
N ILE A 63 -9.01 -8.91 4.24
CA ILE A 63 -8.70 -7.81 3.31
C ILE A 63 -9.79 -7.70 2.23
N LYS A 64 -10.19 -8.82 1.62
CA LYS A 64 -11.26 -8.81 0.62
C LYS A 64 -12.58 -8.31 1.17
N LYS A 65 -12.97 -8.75 2.36
CA LYS A 65 -14.20 -8.28 3.02
C LYS A 65 -14.17 -6.77 3.30
N ALA A 66 -13.03 -6.23 3.73
CA ALA A 66 -12.87 -4.79 3.91
C ALA A 66 -12.95 -4.04 2.58
N ALA A 67 -12.31 -4.56 1.53
CA ALA A 67 -12.39 -3.96 0.20
C ALA A 67 -13.83 -3.91 -0.33
N GLU A 68 -14.60 -4.98 -0.14
CA GLU A 68 -16.02 -5.03 -0.49
C GLU A 68 -16.85 -3.99 0.29
N LYS A 69 -16.58 -3.85 1.61
CA LYS A 69 -17.25 -2.82 2.43
C LYS A 69 -16.92 -1.41 1.91
N ILE A 70 -15.64 -1.12 1.66
CA ILE A 70 -15.20 0.18 1.14
C ILE A 70 -15.83 0.47 -0.23
N GLN A 71 -15.93 -0.51 -1.11
CA GLN A 71 -16.57 -0.35 -2.42
C GLN A 71 -18.05 0.00 -2.32
N ASN A 72 -18.74 -0.52 -1.31
CA ASN A 72 -20.17 -0.32 -1.10
C ASN A 72 -20.49 0.98 -0.41
N ASP A 73 -19.66 1.46 0.53
CA ASP A 73 -19.97 2.57 1.41
C ASP A 73 -19.13 3.83 1.17
N SER A 74 -18.21 3.81 0.20
CA SER A 74 -17.32 4.94 -0.07
C SER A 74 -17.23 5.29 -1.56
N ASP A 75 -17.15 6.57 -1.84
CA ASP A 75 -16.84 7.11 -3.17
C ASP A 75 -15.35 7.27 -3.37
N VAL A 76 -14.63 7.48 -2.26
CA VAL A 76 -13.18 7.70 -2.23
C VAL A 76 -12.52 6.81 -1.18
N LEU A 77 -11.38 6.24 -1.53
CA LEU A 77 -10.43 5.63 -0.60
C LEU A 77 -9.18 6.50 -0.52
N LEU A 78 -8.89 7.04 0.66
CA LEU A 78 -7.62 7.70 0.95
C LEU A 78 -6.61 6.67 1.44
N VAL A 79 -5.48 6.58 0.75
CA VAL A 79 -4.34 5.76 1.17
C VAL A 79 -3.29 6.69 1.78
N VAL A 80 -3.13 6.62 3.09
CA VAL A 80 -2.23 7.49 3.85
C VAL A 80 -0.95 6.72 4.15
N GLY A 81 0.16 7.13 3.53
CA GLY A 81 1.46 6.45 3.70
C GLY A 81 2.58 7.15 2.96
N ILE A 82 3.82 6.73 3.21
CA ILE A 82 5.02 7.26 2.56
C ILE A 82 5.96 6.12 2.16
N GLY A 83 6.74 6.32 1.10
CA GLY A 83 7.73 5.37 0.63
C GLY A 83 7.15 3.99 0.32
N GLY A 84 7.74 2.95 0.87
CA GLY A 84 7.30 1.56 0.67
C GLY A 84 5.89 1.25 1.14
N SER A 85 5.32 2.07 2.02
CA SER A 85 3.94 1.89 2.50
C SER A 85 2.88 2.16 1.44
N TYR A 86 3.18 2.92 0.37
CA TYR A 86 2.18 3.18 -0.67
C TYR A 86 2.67 2.95 -2.10
N LEU A 87 3.98 3.06 -2.37
CA LEU A 87 4.49 3.03 -3.75
C LEU A 87 4.22 1.70 -4.46
N GLY A 88 4.35 0.57 -3.77
CA GLY A 88 4.05 -0.73 -4.35
C GLY A 88 2.58 -0.89 -4.74
N ALA A 89 1.67 -0.52 -3.83
CA ALA A 89 0.24 -0.53 -4.11
C ALA A 89 -0.12 0.44 -5.24
N ARG A 90 0.45 1.65 -5.23
CA ARG A 90 0.25 2.64 -6.28
C ARG A 90 0.73 2.13 -7.64
N ALA A 91 1.92 1.55 -7.71
CA ALA A 91 2.45 0.97 -8.95
C ALA A 91 1.52 -0.11 -9.53
N ALA A 92 1.01 -1.02 -8.68
CA ALA A 92 0.07 -2.05 -9.12
C ALA A 92 -1.27 -1.46 -9.60
N ILE A 93 -1.82 -0.48 -8.88
CA ILE A 93 -3.07 0.18 -9.23
C ILE A 93 -2.91 0.93 -10.57
N GLU A 94 -1.86 1.74 -10.74
CA GLU A 94 -1.63 2.51 -11.97
C GLU A 94 -1.33 1.59 -13.18
N PHE A 95 -0.65 0.46 -12.96
CA PHE A 95 -0.38 -0.52 -14.00
C PHE A 95 -1.63 -1.27 -14.49
N LEU A 96 -2.55 -1.58 -13.57
CA LEU A 96 -3.73 -2.41 -13.86
C LEU A 96 -4.99 -1.60 -14.17
N SER A 97 -4.98 -0.29 -13.87
CA SER A 97 -6.15 0.57 -14.01
C SER A 97 -6.04 1.50 -15.22
N HIS A 98 -7.16 2.12 -15.58
CA HIS A 98 -7.21 3.14 -16.61
C HIS A 98 -6.41 4.39 -16.18
N SER A 99 -5.65 5.02 -17.09
CA SER A 99 -4.81 6.19 -16.78
C SER A 99 -5.57 7.37 -16.15
N PHE A 100 -6.86 7.50 -16.45
CA PHE A 100 -7.75 8.52 -15.89
C PHE A 100 -8.77 7.93 -14.93
N TYR A 101 -8.38 6.92 -14.18
CA TYR A 101 -9.26 6.12 -13.33
C TYR A 101 -10.18 6.96 -12.42
N ASN A 102 -9.64 7.91 -11.67
CA ASN A 102 -10.40 8.70 -10.71
C ASN A 102 -11.46 9.63 -11.33
N VAL A 103 -11.31 10.01 -12.60
CA VAL A 103 -12.29 10.88 -13.31
C VAL A 103 -13.35 10.10 -14.07
N LEU A 104 -13.24 8.77 -14.12
CA LEU A 104 -14.29 7.93 -14.69
C LEU A 104 -15.52 7.86 -13.76
N PRO A 105 -16.73 7.78 -14.31
CA PRO A 105 -17.94 7.56 -13.50
C PRO A 105 -17.85 6.28 -12.65
N LYS A 106 -18.42 6.28 -11.44
CA LYS A 106 -18.45 5.11 -10.54
C LYS A 106 -19.05 3.86 -11.23
N SER A 107 -20.03 4.04 -12.11
CA SER A 107 -20.63 2.95 -12.90
C SER A 107 -19.62 2.23 -13.84
N VAL A 108 -18.56 2.91 -14.25
CA VAL A 108 -17.48 2.37 -15.08
C VAL A 108 -16.35 1.81 -14.21
N ARG A 109 -15.92 2.57 -13.19
CA ARG A 109 -14.85 2.16 -12.26
C ARG A 109 -15.27 0.96 -11.41
N LYS A 110 -16.51 0.94 -10.93
CA LYS A 110 -17.09 -0.02 -9.98
C LYS A 110 -16.42 -0.03 -8.59
N THR A 111 -15.40 0.76 -8.38
CA THR A 111 -14.62 0.90 -7.14
C THR A 111 -14.47 2.38 -6.79
N PRO A 112 -14.10 2.74 -5.56
CA PRO A 112 -13.86 4.14 -5.18
C PRO A 112 -12.77 4.82 -6.01
N GLU A 113 -12.77 6.14 -6.06
CA GLU A 113 -11.58 6.91 -6.41
C GLU A 113 -10.48 6.63 -5.40
N ILE A 114 -9.23 6.58 -5.83
CA ILE A 114 -8.10 6.32 -4.93
C ILE A 114 -7.15 7.50 -4.95
N TYR A 115 -6.92 8.10 -3.80
CA TYR A 115 -5.94 9.18 -3.62
C TYR A 115 -4.91 8.81 -2.59
N PHE A 116 -3.65 9.13 -2.90
CA PHE A 116 -2.51 8.89 -2.02
C PHE A 116 -2.11 10.19 -1.33
N VAL A 117 -1.97 10.16 -0.01
CA VAL A 117 -1.63 11.32 0.81
C VAL A 117 -0.68 10.91 1.95
N GLY A 118 0.01 11.89 2.54
CA GLY A 118 1.00 11.59 3.59
C GLY A 118 2.40 11.26 3.05
N ASN A 119 2.63 11.46 1.76
CA ASN A 119 3.93 11.39 1.12
C ASN A 119 4.61 12.77 1.01
N SER A 120 3.95 13.81 1.48
CA SER A 120 4.46 15.16 1.61
C SER A 120 3.73 15.93 2.71
N ILE A 121 4.29 17.06 3.12
CA ILE A 121 3.67 18.01 4.07
C ILE A 121 3.06 19.24 3.38
N SER A 122 2.74 19.12 2.08
CA SER A 122 2.15 20.23 1.32
C SER A 122 0.76 20.56 1.81
N SER A 123 0.61 21.71 2.45
CA SER A 123 -0.69 22.23 2.88
C SER A 123 -1.63 22.48 1.70
N LYS A 124 -1.08 22.93 0.56
CA LYS A 124 -1.87 23.09 -0.67
C LYS A 124 -2.48 21.78 -1.13
N TYR A 125 -1.70 20.70 -1.20
CA TYR A 125 -2.21 19.40 -1.62
C TYR A 125 -3.32 18.88 -0.70
N ILE A 126 -3.14 19.04 0.62
CA ILE A 126 -4.14 18.65 1.60
C ILE A 126 -5.42 19.48 1.41
N HIS A 127 -5.31 20.80 1.19
CA HIS A 127 -6.46 21.66 0.94
C HIS A 127 -7.20 21.26 -0.34
N ASP A 128 -6.50 21.13 -1.45
CA ASP A 128 -7.10 20.72 -2.74
C ASP A 128 -7.79 19.35 -2.63
N LEU A 129 -7.23 18.42 -1.86
CA LEU A 129 -7.84 17.11 -1.64
C LEU A 129 -9.09 17.19 -0.75
N LYS A 130 -9.16 18.12 0.21
CA LYS A 130 -10.39 18.38 0.97
C LYS A 130 -11.52 18.84 0.06
N ASP A 131 -11.24 19.70 -0.90
CA ASP A 131 -12.24 20.17 -1.89
C ASP A 131 -12.75 18.98 -2.75
N VAL A 132 -11.86 18.06 -3.14
CA VAL A 132 -12.23 16.83 -3.88
C VAL A 132 -13.16 15.93 -3.06
N LEU A 133 -12.99 15.92 -1.74
CA LEU A 133 -13.79 15.09 -0.81
C LEU A 133 -15.13 15.70 -0.43
N GLU A 134 -15.35 16.99 -0.75
CA GLU A 134 -16.59 17.66 -0.42
C GLU A 134 -17.81 16.93 -1.03
N GLY A 135 -18.79 16.61 -0.19
CA GLY A 135 -19.99 15.89 -0.59
C GLY A 135 -19.82 14.39 -0.85
N LYS A 136 -18.59 13.85 -0.86
CA LYS A 136 -18.32 12.43 -1.11
C LYS A 136 -18.22 11.62 0.18
N ASP A 137 -18.63 10.37 0.13
CA ASP A 137 -18.35 9.40 1.17
C ASP A 137 -16.95 8.84 1.00
N PHE A 138 -16.17 8.76 2.10
CA PHE A 138 -14.81 8.27 2.00
C PHE A 138 -14.39 7.40 3.18
N SER A 139 -13.39 6.57 2.94
CA SER A 139 -12.69 5.75 3.93
C SER A 139 -11.18 6.03 3.88
N ILE A 140 -10.49 5.74 4.96
CA ILE A 140 -9.04 5.93 5.10
C ILE A 140 -8.37 4.58 5.33
N ASN A 141 -7.33 4.26 4.56
CA ASN A 141 -6.36 3.24 4.91
C ASN A 141 -5.05 3.93 5.30
N ILE A 142 -4.75 3.97 6.60
CA ILE A 142 -3.47 4.45 7.13
C ILE A 142 -2.47 3.31 7.18
N ILE A 143 -1.33 3.47 6.52
CA ILE A 143 -0.28 2.46 6.40
C ILE A 143 1.00 2.99 7.03
N SER A 144 1.31 2.49 8.21
CA SER A 144 2.54 2.85 8.91
C SER A 144 2.96 1.75 9.87
N LYS A 145 4.21 1.28 9.74
CA LYS A 145 4.79 0.30 10.64
C LYS A 145 4.86 0.79 12.09
N SER A 146 5.48 1.95 12.31
CA SER A 146 5.70 2.52 13.63
C SER A 146 4.56 3.42 14.10
N GLY A 147 3.83 4.03 13.17
CA GLY A 147 2.85 5.08 13.45
C GLY A 147 3.46 6.43 13.83
N THR A 148 4.79 6.57 13.76
CA THR A 148 5.51 7.78 14.19
C THR A 148 6.06 8.63 13.03
N THR A 149 5.90 8.18 11.79
CA THR A 149 6.33 8.95 10.62
C THR A 149 5.48 10.21 10.50
N THR A 150 6.12 11.36 10.44
CA THR A 150 5.48 12.67 10.60
C THR A 150 4.47 12.99 9.52
N GLU A 151 4.83 12.77 8.24
CA GLU A 151 4.00 13.15 7.10
C GLU A 151 2.67 12.37 7.06
N PRO A 152 2.65 11.03 7.16
CA PRO A 152 1.41 10.28 7.26
C PRO A 152 0.61 10.63 8.52
N ALA A 153 1.27 10.88 9.66
CA ALA A 153 0.60 11.23 10.90
C ALA A 153 -0.15 12.57 10.80
N ILE A 154 0.46 13.59 10.16
CA ILE A 154 -0.19 14.88 9.92
C ILE A 154 -1.41 14.70 9.00
N ALA A 155 -1.21 14.04 7.85
CA ALA A 155 -2.29 13.81 6.89
C ALA A 155 -3.45 13.01 7.51
N PHE A 156 -3.11 11.94 8.24
CA PHE A 156 -4.12 11.11 8.91
C PHE A 156 -4.94 11.92 9.92
N ARG A 157 -4.30 12.75 10.73
CA ARG A 157 -5.00 13.60 11.71
C ARG A 157 -6.02 14.52 11.04
N VAL A 158 -5.63 15.20 9.97
CA VAL A 158 -6.51 16.11 9.22
C VAL A 158 -7.73 15.38 8.65
N PHE A 159 -7.52 14.25 7.97
CA PHE A 159 -8.64 13.53 7.33
C PHE A 159 -9.45 12.70 8.33
N LYS A 160 -8.89 12.26 9.45
CA LYS A 160 -9.63 11.67 10.57
C LYS A 160 -10.62 12.68 11.16
N GLU A 161 -10.18 13.92 11.41
CA GLU A 161 -11.07 14.98 11.90
C GLU A 161 -12.22 15.22 10.93
N MET A 162 -11.94 15.30 9.64
CA MET A 162 -12.96 15.44 8.60
C MET A 162 -13.98 14.28 8.59
N LEU A 163 -13.52 13.03 8.82
CA LEU A 163 -14.44 11.90 9.00
C LEU A 163 -15.32 12.05 10.23
N ILE A 164 -14.72 12.47 11.36
CA ILE A 164 -15.46 12.66 12.62
C ILE A 164 -16.51 13.77 12.50
N GLU A 165 -16.15 14.88 11.86
CA GLU A 165 -17.09 15.96 11.57
C GLU A 165 -18.27 15.51 10.71
N LYS A 166 -18.01 14.65 9.72
CA LYS A 166 -19.03 14.19 8.78
C LYS A 166 -19.94 13.10 9.38
N TYR A 167 -19.38 12.13 10.11
CA TYR A 167 -20.11 10.91 10.51
C TYR A 167 -20.28 10.74 12.02
N GLY A 168 -19.64 11.57 12.83
CA GLY A 168 -19.45 11.31 14.26
C GLY A 168 -18.38 10.25 14.52
N LYS A 169 -17.85 10.19 15.75
CA LYS A 169 -16.67 9.39 16.10
C LYS A 169 -16.85 7.89 15.82
N GLU A 170 -17.99 7.32 16.22
CA GLU A 170 -18.22 5.87 16.10
C GLU A 170 -18.24 5.39 14.64
N GLU A 171 -18.93 6.12 13.76
CA GLU A 171 -19.01 5.74 12.35
C GLU A 171 -17.72 6.07 11.60
N ALA A 172 -17.06 7.18 11.96
CA ALA A 172 -15.74 7.52 11.43
C ALA A 172 -14.71 6.41 11.70
N ASN A 173 -14.69 5.84 12.91
CA ASN A 173 -13.76 4.77 13.28
C ASN A 173 -13.98 3.50 12.44
N LYS A 174 -15.22 3.19 12.04
CA LYS A 174 -15.53 2.05 11.14
C LYS A 174 -15.09 2.26 9.69
N ARG A 175 -14.73 3.50 9.32
CA ARG A 175 -14.23 3.88 7.99
C ARG A 175 -12.72 4.04 7.95
N ILE A 176 -12.03 3.77 9.08
CA ILE A 176 -10.58 3.79 9.21
C ILE A 176 -10.05 2.36 9.28
N TYR A 177 -9.11 2.07 8.40
CA TYR A 177 -8.39 0.80 8.29
C TYR A 177 -6.93 1.06 8.60
N ALA A 178 -6.36 0.37 9.58
CA ALA A 178 -4.97 0.52 9.98
C ALA A 178 -4.13 -0.66 9.47
N THR A 179 -3.22 -0.39 8.55
CA THR A 179 -2.22 -1.36 8.11
C THR A 179 -0.92 -1.11 8.87
N THR A 180 -0.62 -1.95 9.87
CA THR A 180 0.46 -1.70 10.83
C THR A 180 1.10 -3.00 11.33
N ASP A 181 2.06 -2.88 12.25
CA ASP A 181 2.67 -4.02 12.95
C ASP A 181 1.63 -4.78 13.79
N LYS A 182 1.79 -6.08 13.90
CA LYS A 182 0.85 -6.96 14.62
C LYS A 182 0.81 -6.68 16.13
N ALA A 183 1.96 -6.30 16.71
CA ALA A 183 2.15 -6.34 18.17
C ALA A 183 2.52 -4.98 18.79
N LYS A 184 3.08 -4.04 18.02
CA LYS A 184 3.67 -2.83 18.58
C LYS A 184 3.62 -1.63 17.63
N GLY A 185 3.79 -0.44 18.19
CA GLY A 185 3.83 0.82 17.44
C GLY A 185 2.69 1.76 17.81
N ALA A 186 2.89 3.05 17.58
CA ALA A 186 1.91 4.07 17.93
C ALA A 186 0.59 3.90 17.17
N LEU A 187 0.64 3.51 15.89
CA LEU A 187 -0.56 3.24 15.11
C LEU A 187 -1.29 1.99 15.60
N LYS A 188 -0.56 0.94 16.01
CA LYS A 188 -1.18 -0.26 16.61
C LYS A 188 -1.95 0.09 17.89
N ASN A 189 -1.30 0.83 18.79
CA ASN A 189 -1.94 1.24 20.04
C ASN A 189 -3.18 2.09 19.79
N LEU A 190 -3.10 3.04 18.84
CA LEU A 190 -4.24 3.87 18.47
C LEU A 190 -5.38 3.05 17.83
N ALA A 191 -5.05 2.07 17.00
CA ALA A 191 -6.04 1.20 16.38
C ALA A 191 -6.79 0.34 17.41
N ASP A 192 -6.07 -0.18 18.41
CA ASP A 192 -6.66 -0.92 19.54
C ASP A 192 -7.58 -0.01 20.38
N GLU A 193 -7.12 1.19 20.71
CA GLU A 193 -7.86 2.15 21.56
C GLU A 193 -9.15 2.64 20.87
N GLU A 194 -9.07 2.96 19.59
CA GLU A 194 -10.18 3.54 18.83
C GLU A 194 -11.04 2.48 18.12
N GLY A 195 -10.61 1.21 18.10
CA GLY A 195 -11.33 0.11 17.47
C GLY A 195 -11.29 0.13 15.95
N TYR A 196 -10.19 0.57 15.34
CA TYR A 196 -10.04 0.53 13.89
C TYR A 196 -9.92 -0.90 13.37
N GLU A 197 -10.35 -1.14 12.14
CA GLU A 197 -10.12 -2.42 11.51
C GLU A 197 -8.66 -2.56 11.10
N GLU A 198 -7.95 -3.48 11.75
CA GLU A 198 -6.52 -3.67 11.54
C GLU A 198 -6.22 -4.63 10.40
N ARG A 199 -5.10 -4.36 9.71
CA ARG A 199 -4.46 -5.23 8.73
C ARG A 199 -3.00 -5.40 9.08
N LEU A 200 -2.48 -6.60 8.89
CA LEU A 200 -1.07 -6.86 9.12
C LEU A 200 -0.24 -6.19 8.03
N SER A 201 0.73 -5.42 8.45
CA SER A 201 1.79 -4.96 7.55
C SER A 201 2.72 -6.14 7.26
N LEU A 202 2.81 -6.54 6.00
CA LEU A 202 3.66 -7.65 5.56
C LEU A 202 5.16 -7.29 5.51
N ILE A 203 5.52 -6.10 5.94
CA ILE A 203 6.91 -5.59 5.90
C ILE A 203 7.85 -6.32 6.89
N HIS A 204 7.30 -7.20 7.72
CA HIS A 204 8.02 -7.94 8.76
C HIS A 204 7.90 -9.46 8.64
N ILE A 205 7.39 -9.94 7.52
CA ILE A 205 7.38 -11.37 7.24
C ILE A 205 8.72 -11.79 6.64
#